data_690530ef9cf4f56c1957296e96904d6f
#
_entry.id   690530ef9cf4f56c1957296e96904d6f
#
_cell.length_a   1.000
_cell.length_b   1.000
_cell.length_c   1.000
_cell.angle_alpha   90.00
_cell.angle_beta   90.00
_cell.angle_gamma   90.00
#
_symmetry.space_group_name_H-M   'P 1'
#
loop_
_entity.id
_entity.type
_entity.pdbx_description
1 polymer ?
#
loop_
_entity_poly.entity_id
_entity_poly.type
_entity_poly.pdbx_seq_one_letter_code
_entity_poly.pdbx_strand_id
1 'polypeptide(L)'
;QCRIYRIYGNHNMEMKGMLGEAMILDNCEGGRDICMIHGHQADFFNSVCWKLSRFLVRYFWKPLERFGVSDPTSAARNYKKTLKYEKCLDNWTKEHDCYLATGHSHRPRLPADGSLYLNAGSCVHPYGITGIEITDMQLTLVKWKMATRPDLSLFVAREVLIGPVGIT
;
A
#
# COMPACT_ATOMS: atom_id res chain seq x y z
N GLN A 1 12.19 -22.71 -0.96
CA GLN A 1 11.47 -22.22 0.25
C GLN A 1 11.06 -20.78 0.03
N CYS A 2 9.77 -20.45 0.20
CA CYS A 2 9.30 -19.08 0.18
C CYS A 2 9.66 -18.40 1.51
N ARG A 3 10.27 -17.20 1.47
CA ARG A 3 10.53 -16.36 2.64
C ARG A 3 9.44 -15.30 2.74
N ILE A 4 8.88 -15.10 3.93
CA ILE A 4 7.85 -14.10 4.21
C ILE A 4 8.41 -13.07 5.16
N TYR A 5 8.40 -11.81 4.73
CA TYR A 5 8.74 -10.67 5.56
C TYR A 5 7.50 -9.86 5.89
N ARG A 6 7.44 -9.30 7.08
CA ARG A 6 6.28 -8.54 7.57
C ARG A 6 6.72 -7.21 8.16
N ILE A 7 5.99 -6.16 7.82
CA ILE A 7 6.09 -4.85 8.45
C ILE A 7 4.75 -4.51 9.10
N TYR A 8 4.78 -3.71 10.18
CA TYR A 8 3.53 -3.28 10.80
C TYR A 8 2.91 -2.09 10.07
N GLY A 9 1.59 -1.95 10.20
CA GLY A 9 0.82 -0.83 9.67
C GLY A 9 -0.08 -0.20 10.74
N ASN A 10 -0.88 0.80 10.35
CA ASN A 10 -1.79 1.50 11.28
C ASN A 10 -2.88 0.60 11.89
N HIS A 11 -3.21 -0.54 11.27
CA HIS A 11 -4.19 -1.49 11.79
C HIS A 11 -3.62 -2.45 12.84
N ASN A 12 -2.31 -2.60 12.89
CA ASN A 12 -1.61 -3.47 13.82
C ASN A 12 -0.46 -2.77 14.55
N MET A 13 -0.70 -1.53 14.96
CA MET A 13 0.26 -0.69 15.71
C MET A 13 0.72 -1.33 17.03
N GLU A 14 -0.05 -2.26 17.59
CA GLU A 14 0.36 -3.06 18.76
C GLU A 14 1.57 -3.95 18.47
N MET A 15 1.81 -4.28 17.21
CA MET A 15 2.96 -5.07 16.77
C MET A 15 4.25 -4.26 16.64
N LYS A 16 4.19 -2.93 16.93
CA LYS A 16 5.37 -2.07 17.00
C LYS A 16 6.36 -2.61 18.02
N GLY A 17 7.59 -2.84 17.58
CA GLY A 17 8.64 -3.48 18.38
C GLY A 17 8.73 -5.01 18.23
N MET A 18 7.72 -5.67 17.65
CA MET A 18 7.76 -7.08 17.25
C MET A 18 8.00 -7.26 15.75
N LEU A 19 7.44 -6.37 14.93
CA LEU A 19 7.63 -6.31 13.49
C LEU A 19 8.43 -5.06 13.10
N GLY A 20 9.14 -5.14 11.99
CA GLY A 20 9.83 -4.00 11.40
C GLY A 20 8.86 -2.91 10.94
N GLU A 21 9.31 -1.67 10.96
CA GLU A 21 8.58 -0.52 10.40
C GLU A 21 8.80 -0.35 8.90
N ALA A 22 10.01 -0.72 8.46
CA ALA A 22 10.44 -0.65 7.08
C ALA A 22 11.26 -1.89 6.70
N MET A 23 11.36 -2.14 5.42
CA MET A 23 12.27 -3.11 4.83
C MET A 23 12.91 -2.48 3.60
N ILE A 24 14.20 -2.73 3.41
CA ILE A 24 14.94 -2.29 2.22
C ILE A 24 15.28 -3.54 1.41
N LEU A 25 14.99 -3.51 0.13
CA LEU A 25 15.55 -4.42 -0.87
C LEU A 25 16.71 -3.71 -1.54
N ASP A 26 17.90 -4.13 -1.20
CA ASP A 26 19.11 -3.60 -1.78
C ASP A 26 19.20 -4.03 -3.25
N ASN A 27 19.46 -3.08 -4.14
CA ASN A 27 19.72 -3.39 -5.53
C ASN A 27 21.22 -3.66 -5.74
N CYS A 28 21.60 -4.91 -5.61
CA CYS A 28 23.00 -5.34 -5.73
C CYS A 28 23.61 -5.14 -7.13
N GLU A 29 22.81 -4.79 -8.14
CA GLU A 29 23.27 -4.59 -9.54
C GLU A 29 23.54 -3.11 -9.87
N GLY A 30 23.56 -2.24 -8.85
CA GLY A 30 23.93 -0.82 -9.01
C GLY A 30 22.78 0.11 -9.41
N GLY A 31 21.52 -0.36 -9.37
CA GLY A 31 20.34 0.47 -9.47
C GLY A 31 19.92 1.04 -8.11
N ARG A 32 18.74 1.67 -8.06
CA ARG A 32 18.18 2.24 -6.83
C ARG A 32 17.60 1.16 -5.93
N ASP A 33 17.77 1.32 -4.64
CA ASP A 33 17.15 0.49 -3.63
C ASP A 33 15.62 0.68 -3.61
N ILE A 34 14.90 -0.34 -3.11
CA ILE A 34 13.46 -0.27 -2.89
C ILE A 34 13.20 -0.28 -1.39
N CYS A 35 12.83 0.87 -0.85
CA CYS A 35 12.35 0.99 0.51
C CYS A 35 10.87 0.63 0.58
N MET A 36 10.50 -0.28 1.48
CA MET A 36 9.11 -0.69 1.70
C MET A 36 8.66 -0.28 3.09
N ILE A 37 7.58 0.49 3.14
CA ILE A 37 6.90 0.88 4.37
C ILE A 37 5.39 0.67 4.19
N HIS A 38 4.64 0.61 5.29
CA HIS A 38 3.19 0.57 5.18
C HIS A 38 2.63 1.87 4.56
N GLY A 39 3.20 3.02 4.91
CA GLY A 39 2.84 4.33 4.40
C GLY A 39 2.03 5.20 5.36
N HIS A 40 1.50 4.67 6.46
CA HIS A 40 0.78 5.45 7.47
C HIS A 40 1.66 6.51 8.15
N GLN A 41 2.97 6.39 8.03
CA GLN A 41 3.98 7.31 8.59
C GLN A 41 3.79 8.75 8.06
N ALA A 42 3.35 8.91 6.81
CA ALA A 42 3.04 10.23 6.25
C ALA A 42 1.63 10.76 6.61
N ASP A 43 0.82 9.96 7.31
CA ASP A 43 -0.49 10.36 7.81
C ASP A 43 -0.43 10.63 9.32
N PHE A 44 -0.43 11.92 9.71
CA PHE A 44 -0.30 12.37 11.10
C PHE A 44 -1.31 11.70 12.04
N PHE A 45 -2.57 11.57 11.64
CA PHE A 45 -3.60 10.95 12.49
C PHE A 45 -3.40 9.44 12.67
N ASN A 46 -2.89 8.76 11.66
CA ASN A 46 -2.65 7.33 11.70
C ASN A 46 -1.26 6.95 12.22
N SER A 47 -0.35 7.92 12.35
CA SER A 47 0.99 7.73 12.91
C SER A 47 1.11 8.22 14.35
N VAL A 48 1.01 9.53 14.56
CA VAL A 48 1.24 10.16 15.86
C VAL A 48 0.03 10.02 16.79
N CYS A 49 -1.18 10.27 16.28
CA CYS A 49 -2.42 10.25 17.04
C CYS A 49 -3.19 8.92 16.92
N TRP A 50 -2.52 7.81 16.60
CA TRP A 50 -3.19 6.54 16.29
C TRP A 50 -4.11 6.01 17.41
N LYS A 51 -3.75 6.19 18.67
CA LYS A 51 -4.58 5.76 19.82
C LYS A 51 -5.89 6.55 19.88
N LEU A 52 -5.81 7.87 19.71
CA LEU A 52 -6.98 8.76 19.67
C LEU A 52 -7.83 8.48 18.43
N SER A 53 -7.20 8.36 17.27
CA SER A 53 -7.88 8.01 16.01
C SER A 53 -8.63 6.69 16.13
N ARG A 54 -8.00 5.66 16.68
CA ARG A 54 -8.62 4.36 16.93
C ARG A 54 -9.80 4.43 17.90
N PHE A 55 -9.68 5.19 18.98
CA PHE A 55 -10.77 5.43 19.92
C PHE A 55 -11.96 6.10 19.22
N LEU A 56 -11.72 7.19 18.47
CA LEU A 56 -12.76 7.91 17.75
C LEU A 56 -13.44 7.03 16.69
N VAL A 57 -12.64 6.26 15.90
CA VAL A 57 -13.19 5.33 14.91
C VAL A 57 -14.10 4.30 15.59
N ARG A 58 -13.63 3.70 16.69
CA ARG A 58 -14.37 2.60 17.35
C ARG A 58 -15.66 3.07 18.02
N TYR A 59 -15.64 4.22 18.69
CA TYR A 59 -16.75 4.64 19.56
C TYR A 59 -17.65 5.73 18.95
N PHE A 60 -17.17 6.48 17.96
CA PHE A 60 -17.93 7.53 17.31
C PHE A 60 -18.22 7.22 15.85
N TRP A 61 -17.21 6.97 15.01
CA TRP A 61 -17.42 6.86 13.59
C TRP A 61 -18.12 5.56 13.19
N LYS A 62 -17.76 4.40 13.73
CA LYS A 62 -18.46 3.13 13.42
C LYS A 62 -19.95 3.13 13.78
N PRO A 63 -20.37 3.63 14.93
CA PRO A 63 -21.80 3.83 15.21
C PRO A 63 -22.47 4.80 14.23
N LEU A 64 -21.82 5.92 13.89
CA LEU A 64 -22.36 6.92 12.97
C LEU A 64 -22.43 6.44 11.52
N GLU A 65 -21.54 5.55 11.09
CA GLU A 65 -21.61 4.90 9.77
C GLU A 65 -22.94 4.17 9.56
N ARG A 66 -23.56 3.64 10.60
CA ARG A 66 -24.91 3.03 10.53
C ARG A 66 -26.00 4.04 10.16
N PHE A 67 -25.75 5.32 10.40
CA PHE A 67 -26.63 6.43 10.03
C PHE A 67 -26.19 7.16 8.75
N GLY A 68 -25.26 6.55 7.98
CA GLY A 68 -24.80 7.10 6.70
C GLY A 68 -23.70 8.18 6.80
N VAL A 69 -23.14 8.42 7.98
CA VAL A 69 -22.04 9.38 8.17
C VAL A 69 -20.71 8.70 7.86
N SER A 70 -19.98 9.20 6.88
CA SER A 70 -18.67 8.65 6.50
C SER A 70 -17.57 9.04 7.48
N ASP A 71 -16.66 8.10 7.79
CA ASP A 71 -15.46 8.37 8.60
C ASP A 71 -14.50 9.33 7.86
N PRO A 72 -14.28 10.57 8.36
CA PRO A 72 -13.39 11.55 7.73
C PRO A 72 -11.90 11.21 7.94
N THR A 73 -11.57 10.27 8.83
CA THR A 73 -10.17 9.89 9.12
C THR A 73 -9.64 8.85 8.14
N SER A 74 -10.53 8.19 7.37
CA SER A 74 -10.16 7.18 6.40
C SER A 74 -9.38 7.78 5.22
N ALA A 75 -8.10 7.43 5.09
CA ALA A 75 -7.26 7.83 3.97
C ALA A 75 -7.81 7.35 2.62
N ALA A 76 -8.41 6.17 2.57
CA ALA A 76 -8.97 5.58 1.35
C ALA A 76 -10.20 6.32 0.82
N ARG A 77 -10.94 7.04 1.68
CA ARG A 77 -12.20 7.74 1.32
C ARG A 77 -11.99 9.24 1.05
N ASN A 78 -10.93 9.85 1.54
CA ASN A 78 -10.68 11.29 1.38
C ASN A 78 -9.63 11.57 0.30
N TYR A 79 -10.10 11.81 -0.93
CA TYR A 79 -9.25 12.02 -2.09
C TYR A 79 -8.22 13.16 -1.94
N LYS A 80 -8.63 14.31 -1.39
CA LYS A 80 -7.72 15.46 -1.20
C LYS A 80 -6.62 15.14 -0.19
N LYS A 81 -6.97 14.45 0.90
CA LYS A 81 -6.01 14.01 1.91
C LYS A 81 -5.03 12.99 1.31
N THR A 82 -5.53 12.06 0.51
CA THR A 82 -4.73 11.05 -0.17
C THR A 82 -3.72 11.67 -1.13
N LEU A 83 -4.13 12.64 -1.95
CA LEU A 83 -3.22 13.34 -2.86
C LEU A 83 -2.10 14.08 -2.13
N LYS A 84 -2.41 14.77 -1.02
CA LYS A 84 -1.41 15.47 -0.22
C LYS A 84 -0.39 14.49 0.38
N TYR A 85 -0.86 13.39 0.87
CA TYR A 85 -0.08 12.31 1.42
C TYR A 85 0.83 11.66 0.34
N GLU A 86 0.27 11.28 -0.82
CA GLU A 86 1.04 10.71 -1.93
C GLU A 86 2.10 11.68 -2.45
N LYS A 87 1.81 12.98 -2.50
CA LYS A 87 2.79 14.01 -2.86
C LYS A 87 3.94 14.11 -1.84
N CYS A 88 3.64 13.96 -0.56
CA CYS A 88 4.67 13.94 0.48
C CYS A 88 5.63 12.74 0.29
N LEU A 89 5.08 11.55 0.00
CA LEU A 89 5.88 10.36 -0.26
C LEU A 89 6.69 10.47 -1.56
N ASP A 90 6.09 11.03 -2.61
CA ASP A 90 6.78 11.26 -3.88
C ASP A 90 7.95 12.25 -3.74
N ASN A 91 7.79 13.31 -2.95
CA ASN A 91 8.90 14.22 -2.65
C ASN A 91 10.01 13.50 -1.87
N TRP A 92 9.66 12.67 -0.91
CA TRP A 92 10.61 11.89 -0.14
C TRP A 92 11.47 10.98 -1.05
N THR A 93 10.85 10.33 -2.06
CA THR A 93 11.62 9.50 -3.01
C THR A 93 12.65 10.29 -3.81
N LYS A 94 12.34 11.53 -4.16
CA LYS A 94 13.25 12.43 -4.88
C LYS A 94 14.41 12.90 -4.02
N GLU A 95 14.17 13.12 -2.74
CA GLU A 95 15.20 13.54 -1.78
C GLU A 95 16.17 12.40 -1.45
N HIS A 96 15.71 11.15 -1.46
CA HIS A 96 16.52 9.99 -1.08
C HIS A 96 16.98 9.13 -2.27
N ASP A 97 16.58 9.49 -3.49
CA ASP A 97 16.93 8.79 -4.73
C ASP A 97 16.71 7.26 -4.67
N CYS A 98 15.61 6.83 -4.09
CA CYS A 98 15.22 5.43 -3.96
C CYS A 98 13.75 5.20 -4.27
N TYR A 99 13.41 3.99 -4.71
CA TYR A 99 12.02 3.58 -4.84
C TYR A 99 11.37 3.47 -3.47
N LEU A 100 10.13 3.90 -3.36
CA LEU A 100 9.32 3.78 -2.14
C LEU A 100 8.04 3.00 -2.41
N ALA A 101 7.97 1.76 -1.94
CA ALA A 101 6.80 0.92 -2.04
C ALA A 101 5.93 1.04 -0.78
N THR A 102 4.65 1.34 -0.97
CA THR A 102 3.70 1.50 0.14
C THR A 102 2.37 0.78 -0.12
N GLY A 103 1.50 0.79 0.87
CA GLY A 103 0.07 0.46 0.78
C GLY A 103 -0.78 1.64 1.26
N HIS A 104 -1.52 1.48 2.36
CA HIS A 104 -2.29 2.45 3.14
C HIS A 104 -3.37 3.24 2.39
N SER A 105 -3.07 3.87 1.26
CA SER A 105 -4.06 4.63 0.48
C SER A 105 -4.99 3.72 -0.35
N HIS A 106 -4.66 2.45 -0.49
CA HIS A 106 -5.37 1.46 -1.31
C HIS A 106 -5.50 1.86 -2.80
N ARG A 107 -4.60 2.70 -3.29
CA ARG A 107 -4.56 3.17 -4.67
C ARG A 107 -3.34 2.60 -5.38
N PRO A 108 -3.50 1.48 -6.10
CA PRO A 108 -2.39 0.81 -6.76
C PRO A 108 -1.74 1.72 -7.80
N ARG A 109 -0.42 1.81 -7.76
CA ARG A 109 0.36 2.69 -8.65
C ARG A 109 1.76 2.13 -8.85
N LEU A 110 2.29 2.22 -10.07
CA LEU A 110 3.72 2.06 -10.38
C LEU A 110 4.38 3.42 -10.64
N PRO A 111 5.73 3.48 -10.66
CA PRO A 111 6.47 4.68 -11.01
C PRO A 111 6.06 5.18 -12.40
N ALA A 112 5.92 6.48 -12.54
CA ALA A 112 5.64 7.14 -13.81
C ALA A 112 6.18 8.57 -13.76
N ASP A 113 6.55 9.13 -14.91
CA ASP A 113 6.93 10.55 -15.07
C ASP A 113 8.04 11.01 -14.10
N GLY A 114 9.07 10.18 -13.89
CA GLY A 114 10.19 10.47 -12.99
C GLY A 114 9.88 10.35 -11.49
N SER A 115 8.70 9.86 -11.12
CA SER A 115 8.35 9.45 -9.76
C SER A 115 8.95 8.08 -9.45
N LEU A 116 9.50 7.89 -8.26
CA LEU A 116 9.97 6.60 -7.74
C LEU A 116 8.99 6.01 -6.71
N TYR A 117 7.79 6.60 -6.59
CA TYR A 117 6.76 6.17 -5.66
C TYR A 117 5.88 5.07 -6.25
N LEU A 118 5.73 3.99 -5.50
CA LEU A 118 4.88 2.83 -5.81
C LEU A 118 3.83 2.62 -4.73
N ASN A 119 2.68 2.06 -5.11
CA ASN A 119 1.68 1.63 -4.15
C ASN A 119 1.10 0.27 -4.57
N ALA A 120 1.21 -0.70 -3.68
CA ALA A 120 0.72 -2.06 -3.94
C ALA A 120 -0.82 -2.17 -3.97
N GLY A 121 -1.51 -1.11 -3.53
CA GLY A 121 -2.97 -1.08 -3.48
C GLY A 121 -3.54 -1.74 -2.23
N SER A 122 -4.41 -2.72 -2.37
CA SER A 122 -5.18 -3.29 -1.27
C SER A 122 -5.27 -4.82 -1.35
N CYS A 123 -5.13 -5.47 -0.21
CA CYS A 123 -5.43 -6.90 -0.04
C CYS A 123 -6.77 -7.18 0.66
N VAL A 124 -7.53 -6.13 0.99
CA VAL A 124 -8.82 -6.24 1.70
C VAL A 124 -10.03 -5.88 0.83
N HIS A 125 -9.82 -5.66 -0.46
CA HIS A 125 -10.89 -5.32 -1.37
C HIS A 125 -11.68 -6.59 -1.78
N PRO A 126 -13.04 -6.56 -1.76
CA PRO A 126 -13.86 -7.77 -2.02
C PRO A 126 -13.70 -8.34 -3.43
N TYR A 127 -13.28 -7.52 -4.40
CA TYR A 127 -13.18 -7.92 -5.82
C TYR A 127 -11.77 -8.36 -6.24
N GLY A 128 -10.87 -8.52 -5.31
CA GLY A 128 -9.51 -8.99 -5.57
C GLY A 128 -8.46 -8.23 -4.77
N ILE A 129 -7.29 -8.78 -4.77
CA ILE A 129 -6.11 -8.21 -4.11
C ILE A 129 -5.15 -7.68 -5.17
N THR A 130 -4.50 -6.56 -4.89
CA THR A 130 -3.45 -6.02 -5.75
C THR A 130 -2.10 -6.17 -5.07
N GLY A 131 -1.06 -6.26 -5.88
CA GLY A 131 0.31 -6.37 -5.41
C GLY A 131 1.30 -5.97 -6.50
N ILE A 132 2.54 -5.75 -6.11
CA ILE A 132 3.66 -5.49 -7.02
C ILE A 132 4.52 -6.74 -7.07
N GLU A 133 4.75 -7.23 -8.27
CA GLU A 133 5.70 -8.29 -8.55
C GLU A 133 7.00 -7.69 -9.09
N ILE A 134 8.12 -8.22 -8.63
CA ILE A 134 9.46 -7.85 -9.09
C ILE A 134 10.08 -9.10 -9.70
N THR A 135 10.37 -9.05 -10.99
CA THR A 135 10.98 -10.15 -11.73
C THR A 135 11.94 -9.56 -12.76
N ASP A 136 13.17 -10.08 -12.81
CA ASP A 136 14.19 -9.65 -13.78
C ASP A 136 14.36 -8.13 -13.85
N MET A 137 14.48 -7.48 -12.69
CA MET A 137 14.59 -6.01 -12.55
C MET A 137 13.43 -5.23 -13.18
N GLN A 138 12.25 -5.83 -13.19
CA GLN A 138 11.03 -5.20 -13.68
C GLN A 138 9.92 -5.24 -12.64
N LEU A 139 9.19 -4.13 -12.54
CA LEU A 139 8.02 -3.96 -11.69
C LEU A 139 6.75 -4.22 -12.48
N THR A 140 5.88 -5.07 -11.96
CA THR A 140 4.56 -5.32 -12.53
C THR A 140 3.49 -5.19 -11.46
N LEU A 141 2.52 -4.32 -11.69
CA LEU A 141 1.35 -4.19 -10.82
C LEU A 141 0.31 -5.20 -11.27
N VAL A 142 -0.05 -6.11 -10.39
CA VAL A 142 -0.97 -7.20 -10.66
C VAL A 142 -2.19 -7.17 -9.77
N LYS A 143 -3.27 -7.76 -10.26
CA LYS A 143 -4.49 -8.02 -9.51
C LYS A 143 -4.80 -9.51 -9.54
N TRP A 144 -5.02 -10.09 -8.38
CA TRP A 144 -5.49 -11.44 -8.20
C TRP A 144 -6.96 -11.44 -7.83
N LYS A 145 -7.80 -12.17 -8.58
CA LYS A 145 -9.25 -12.22 -8.37
C LYS A 145 -9.79 -13.63 -8.60
N MET A 146 -10.92 -13.92 -7.97
CA MET A 146 -11.67 -15.14 -8.31
C MET A 146 -12.32 -14.96 -9.67
N ALA A 147 -12.21 -15.98 -10.50
CA ALA A 147 -12.86 -16.06 -11.82
C ALA A 147 -13.51 -17.43 -11.99
N THR A 148 -14.46 -17.54 -12.91
CA THR A 148 -15.20 -18.76 -13.22
C THR A 148 -14.84 -19.26 -14.60
N ARG A 149 -14.51 -20.54 -14.73
CA ARG A 149 -14.31 -21.20 -16.02
C ARG A 149 -15.65 -21.51 -16.70
N PRO A 150 -15.65 -21.86 -18.00
CA PRO A 150 -16.87 -22.28 -18.70
C PRO A 150 -17.57 -23.50 -18.09
N ASP A 151 -16.82 -24.35 -17.41
CA ASP A 151 -17.33 -25.51 -16.65
C ASP A 151 -17.88 -25.18 -15.25
N LEU A 152 -18.02 -23.88 -14.94
CA LEU A 152 -18.46 -23.33 -13.66
C LEU A 152 -17.47 -23.54 -12.48
N SER A 153 -16.30 -24.12 -12.71
CA SER A 153 -15.26 -24.19 -11.67
C SER A 153 -14.63 -22.84 -11.39
N LEU A 154 -14.30 -22.59 -10.13
CA LEU A 154 -13.63 -21.36 -9.70
C LEU A 154 -12.10 -21.51 -9.82
N PHE A 155 -11.43 -20.44 -10.19
CA PHE A 155 -9.99 -20.37 -10.16
C PHE A 155 -9.52 -18.95 -9.80
N VAL A 156 -8.25 -18.83 -9.38
CA VAL A 156 -7.63 -17.55 -9.11
C VAL A 156 -7.00 -17.04 -10.40
N ALA A 157 -7.53 -15.95 -10.93
CA ALA A 157 -7.00 -15.28 -12.11
C ALA A 157 -5.99 -14.21 -11.71
N ARG A 158 -4.86 -14.15 -12.43
CA ARG A 158 -3.87 -13.07 -12.37
C ARG A 158 -4.09 -12.14 -13.56
N GLU A 159 -4.26 -10.88 -13.28
CA GLU A 159 -4.43 -9.80 -14.25
C GLU A 159 -3.29 -8.78 -14.09
N VAL A 160 -2.61 -8.42 -15.16
CA VAL A 160 -1.64 -7.33 -15.18
C VAL A 160 -2.39 -6.03 -15.33
N LEU A 161 -2.24 -5.12 -14.36
CA LEU A 161 -2.84 -3.80 -14.39
C LEU A 161 -1.93 -2.77 -15.07
N ILE A 162 -0.63 -2.79 -14.72
CA ILE A 162 0.39 -1.87 -15.26
C ILE A 162 1.73 -2.63 -15.31
N GLY A 163 2.54 -2.34 -16.32
CA GLY A 163 3.89 -2.86 -16.46
C GLY A 163 4.04 -3.91 -17.56
N PRO A 164 5.22 -4.50 -17.69
CA PRO A 164 6.40 -4.32 -16.82
C PRO A 164 7.08 -2.95 -16.99
N VAL A 165 7.64 -2.41 -15.90
CA VAL A 165 8.42 -1.17 -15.84
C VAL A 165 9.80 -1.49 -15.28
N GLY A 166 10.87 -1.13 -15.97
CA GLY A 166 12.24 -1.39 -15.53
C GLY A 166 12.59 -0.64 -14.24
N ILE A 167 13.36 -1.27 -13.37
CA ILE A 167 14.01 -0.65 -12.23
C ILE A 167 15.35 -0.08 -12.72
N THR A 168 15.59 1.21 -12.54
CA THR A 168 16.78 1.94 -13.00
C THR A 168 17.57 2.52 -11.83
#